data_8c99b1cd3d7c2daae444c70f7869ef1e
#
_entry.id   8c99b1cd3d7c2daae444c70f7869ef1e
#
_cell.length_a   1.000
_cell.length_b   1.000
_cell.length_c   1.000
_cell.angle_alpha   90.00
_cell.angle_beta   90.00
_cell.angle_gamma   90.00
#
_symmetry.space_group_name_H-M   'P 1'
#
loop_
_entity.id
_entity.type
_entity.pdbx_description
1 polymer ?
#
loop_
_entity_poly.entity_id
_entity_poly.type
_entity_poly.pdbx_seq_one_letter_code
_entity_poly.pdbx_strand_id
1 'polypeptide(L)'
;MRLKLVVCILGAFAPAVAQAQAPAAAPSPAVRAMAAGYKALTVCSALKTAEAAGGTRTLESVEAHELVGVYPEIDAMVRDMPVQIGARQVSVPWDEAMPPRVAVFSPGRGCAIQPVGWTGESPEMFLPGPRVNEPFVTADPVGNAALLNEAVEGAFEGRYGDGANTTAVLVLQGDRVVAEAYGEGFGVDTPQRTWSVGKSLAGTIIGAAVHRGEADVNAPAAIADWRREGDPRAAITLDQLMRMASGLTSDTAGNRTDALYFGGVGIDEQATTWPLIAPPGSLYRYANNDTLLAVMAIAPTFERHPPAALFRRLGMYDTWAETDWRGNYMLSSQVWTTARDLARFGRLYLNDGVVDGERILPEGWRDYVSRPSGPQPGGAQGYGATFWLMNSSEGVPPDTISANGNRGQYVIIAPSRDIVIVRRGEDPAGKRFDPIAFTRDVLAALDTGAN
;
A
#
# COMPACT_ATOMS: atom_id res chain seq x y z
N MET A 1 77.14 -24.39 29.28
CA MET A 1 77.19 -24.06 27.84
C MET A 1 75.87 -24.41 27.23
N ARG A 2 74.93 -23.44 27.09
CA ARG A 2 73.58 -23.65 26.56
C ARG A 2 73.49 -23.14 25.12
N LEU A 3 73.29 -24.06 24.20
CA LEU A 3 73.18 -23.83 22.79
C LEU A 3 71.80 -23.24 22.51
N LYS A 4 71.68 -22.05 21.93
CA LYS A 4 70.43 -21.45 21.46
C LYS A 4 70.27 -21.81 19.98
N LEU A 5 69.22 -22.54 19.68
CA LEU A 5 68.83 -22.85 18.32
C LEU A 5 67.98 -21.67 17.79
N VAL A 6 68.41 -21.05 16.72
CA VAL A 6 67.67 -20.00 15.99
C VAL A 6 66.97 -20.69 14.83
N VAL A 7 65.62 -20.71 14.85
CA VAL A 7 64.80 -21.17 13.73
C VAL A 7 64.41 -19.97 12.89
N CYS A 8 64.92 -19.92 11.67
CA CYS A 8 64.46 -18.96 10.64
C CYS A 8 63.25 -19.53 9.97
N ILE A 9 62.10 -18.85 10.15
CA ILE A 9 60.87 -19.13 9.40
C ILE A 9 60.91 -18.29 8.13
N LEU A 10 61.09 -18.93 6.98
CA LEU A 10 60.90 -18.35 5.65
C LEU A 10 59.39 -18.34 5.37
N GLY A 11 58.78 -17.16 5.47
CA GLY A 11 57.39 -16.94 5.04
C GLY A 11 57.31 -16.88 3.51
N ALA A 12 56.69 -17.89 2.91
CA ALA A 12 56.38 -17.85 1.48
C ALA A 12 55.12 -16.93 1.27
N PHE A 13 55.34 -15.77 0.68
CA PHE A 13 54.26 -14.91 0.15
C PHE A 13 53.78 -15.55 -1.14
N ALA A 14 52.57 -16.17 -1.11
CA ALA A 14 51.84 -16.53 -2.30
C ALA A 14 51.11 -15.25 -2.81
N PRO A 15 51.20 -14.89 -4.09
CA PRO A 15 50.46 -13.77 -4.64
C PRO A 15 48.97 -14.11 -4.60
N ALA A 16 48.15 -13.24 -3.97
CA ALA A 16 46.72 -13.30 -4.04
C ALA A 16 46.29 -13.03 -5.49
N VAL A 17 45.87 -14.05 -6.20
CA VAL A 17 45.20 -13.94 -7.49
C VAL A 17 43.84 -13.30 -7.24
N ALA A 18 43.71 -12.03 -7.61
CA ALA A 18 42.38 -11.38 -7.64
C ALA A 18 41.50 -12.17 -8.62
N GLN A 19 40.54 -12.92 -8.10
CA GLN A 19 39.50 -13.49 -8.94
C GLN A 19 38.70 -12.33 -9.53
N ALA A 20 38.86 -12.12 -10.83
CA ALA A 20 37.95 -11.22 -11.58
C ALA A 20 36.54 -11.78 -11.40
N GLN A 21 35.65 -11.01 -10.76
CA GLN A 21 34.23 -11.33 -10.71
C GLN A 21 33.74 -11.51 -12.15
N ALA A 22 33.18 -12.69 -12.43
CA ALA A 22 32.52 -12.91 -13.72
C ALA A 22 31.45 -11.82 -13.91
N PRO A 23 31.30 -11.25 -15.15
CA PRO A 23 30.27 -10.27 -15.42
C PRO A 23 28.91 -10.85 -15.01
N ALA A 24 28.13 -10.04 -14.30
CA ALA A 24 26.79 -10.45 -13.88
C ALA A 24 26.00 -10.95 -15.10
N ALA A 25 25.42 -12.13 -15.00
CA ALA A 25 24.64 -12.70 -16.08
C ALA A 25 23.51 -11.74 -16.48
N ALA A 26 23.28 -11.57 -17.79
CA ALA A 26 22.18 -10.74 -18.29
C ALA A 26 20.85 -11.19 -17.66
N PRO A 27 19.95 -10.24 -17.30
CA PRO A 27 18.65 -10.57 -16.74
C PRO A 27 17.85 -11.52 -17.62
N SER A 28 17.20 -12.50 -17.02
CA SER A 28 16.37 -13.46 -17.79
C SER A 28 15.21 -12.75 -18.50
N PRO A 29 14.64 -13.33 -19.57
CA PRO A 29 13.46 -12.77 -20.22
C PRO A 29 12.29 -12.54 -19.24
N ALA A 30 12.09 -13.44 -18.29
CA ALA A 30 11.06 -13.29 -17.26
C ALA A 30 11.30 -12.03 -16.39
N VAL A 31 12.54 -11.79 -15.95
CA VAL A 31 12.89 -10.59 -15.16
C VAL A 31 12.71 -9.33 -15.99
N ARG A 32 13.10 -9.33 -17.28
CA ARG A 32 12.90 -8.18 -18.18
C ARG A 32 11.40 -7.89 -18.39
N ALA A 33 10.59 -8.93 -18.62
CA ALA A 33 9.14 -8.78 -18.76
C ALA A 33 8.49 -8.22 -17.49
N MET A 34 8.96 -8.65 -16.29
CA MET A 34 8.49 -8.15 -15.01
C MET A 34 8.89 -6.69 -14.81
N ALA A 35 10.14 -6.31 -15.09
CA ALA A 35 10.60 -4.93 -15.00
C ALA A 35 9.80 -3.99 -15.91
N ALA A 36 9.58 -4.39 -17.17
CA ALA A 36 8.78 -3.64 -18.12
C ALA A 36 7.30 -3.51 -17.66
N GLY A 37 6.74 -4.60 -17.13
CA GLY A 37 5.39 -4.58 -16.56
C GLY A 37 5.27 -3.62 -15.37
N TYR A 38 6.25 -3.64 -14.47
CA TYR A 38 6.33 -2.71 -13.34
C TYR A 38 6.40 -1.26 -13.81
N LYS A 39 7.31 -0.94 -14.75
CA LYS A 39 7.43 0.41 -15.31
C LYS A 39 6.15 0.84 -16.02
N ALA A 40 5.59 -0.01 -16.87
CA ALA A 40 4.36 0.32 -17.61
C ALA A 40 3.19 0.64 -16.66
N LEU A 41 2.96 -0.21 -15.65
CA LEU A 41 1.89 0.00 -14.67
C LEU A 41 2.13 1.25 -13.83
N THR A 42 3.32 1.41 -13.26
CA THR A 42 3.65 2.52 -12.35
C THR A 42 3.58 3.87 -13.07
N VAL A 43 4.17 3.97 -14.28
CA VAL A 43 4.11 5.21 -15.08
C VAL A 43 2.67 5.51 -15.51
N CYS A 44 1.91 4.50 -15.95
CA CYS A 44 0.49 4.68 -16.28
C CYS A 44 -0.27 5.23 -15.08
N SER A 45 -0.17 4.57 -13.92
CA SER A 45 -0.93 4.94 -12.73
C SER A 45 -0.55 6.33 -12.23
N ALA A 46 0.74 6.64 -12.09
CA ALA A 46 1.19 7.95 -11.61
C ALA A 46 0.77 9.11 -12.52
N LEU A 47 0.95 8.96 -13.83
CA LEU A 47 0.64 10.04 -14.77
C LEU A 47 -0.87 10.19 -15.00
N LYS A 48 -1.57 9.06 -15.23
CA LYS A 48 -2.98 9.11 -15.61
C LYS A 48 -3.91 9.43 -14.43
N THR A 49 -3.57 8.99 -13.22
CA THR A 49 -4.36 9.37 -12.04
C THR A 49 -4.13 10.84 -11.68
N ALA A 50 -2.89 11.37 -11.81
CA ALA A 50 -2.62 12.79 -11.61
C ALA A 50 -3.37 13.67 -12.64
N GLU A 51 -3.31 13.30 -13.94
CA GLU A 51 -4.09 13.98 -14.99
C GLU A 51 -5.59 13.93 -14.68
N ALA A 52 -6.07 12.77 -14.25
CA ALA A 52 -7.45 12.58 -13.86
C ALA A 52 -7.83 13.32 -12.57
N ALA A 53 -6.90 13.62 -11.66
CA ALA A 53 -7.09 14.45 -10.46
C ALA A 53 -7.08 15.96 -10.78
N GLY A 54 -6.70 16.35 -11.99
CA GLY A 54 -6.51 17.76 -12.37
C GLY A 54 -5.11 18.30 -12.09
N GLY A 55 -4.21 17.43 -11.62
CA GLY A 55 -2.81 17.73 -11.40
C GLY A 55 -1.92 17.30 -12.58
N THR A 56 -0.63 17.42 -12.38
CA THR A 56 0.39 17.00 -13.36
C THR A 56 1.51 16.24 -12.68
N ARG A 57 1.96 15.13 -13.31
CA ARG A 57 3.18 14.42 -12.96
C ARG A 57 4.03 14.26 -14.21
N THR A 58 5.34 14.26 -14.05
CA THR A 58 6.27 14.04 -15.16
C THR A 58 6.90 12.65 -15.07
N LEU A 59 7.38 12.14 -16.20
CA LEU A 59 8.10 10.87 -16.22
C LEU A 59 9.35 10.93 -15.34
N GLU A 60 10.09 12.05 -15.39
CA GLU A 60 11.29 12.27 -14.58
C GLU A 60 10.98 12.18 -13.09
N SER A 61 9.86 12.75 -12.65
CA SER A 61 9.42 12.66 -11.27
C SER A 61 9.11 11.20 -10.87
N VAL A 62 8.42 10.44 -11.73
CA VAL A 62 8.14 9.01 -11.48
C VAL A 62 9.42 8.18 -11.43
N GLU A 63 10.37 8.46 -12.32
CA GLU A 63 11.67 7.79 -12.35
C GLU A 63 12.56 8.15 -11.15
N ALA A 64 12.41 9.33 -10.60
CA ALA A 64 13.14 9.78 -9.42
C ALA A 64 12.57 9.23 -8.09
N HIS A 65 11.29 8.89 -8.05
CA HIS A 65 10.59 8.51 -6.83
C HIS A 65 10.07 7.06 -6.87
N GLU A 66 9.04 6.77 -7.66
CA GLU A 66 8.36 5.48 -7.65
C GLU A 66 9.20 4.32 -8.23
N LEU A 67 10.19 4.63 -9.09
CA LEU A 67 11.04 3.63 -9.74
C LEU A 67 12.43 3.47 -9.10
N VAL A 68 12.67 4.04 -7.91
CA VAL A 68 13.94 3.95 -7.18
C VAL A 68 13.81 3.05 -5.97
N GLY A 69 14.76 2.11 -5.80
CA GLY A 69 14.83 1.27 -4.61
C GLY A 69 13.59 0.40 -4.42
N VAL A 70 13.06 -0.16 -5.50
CA VAL A 70 11.84 -0.98 -5.51
C VAL A 70 12.14 -2.44 -5.20
N TYR A 71 12.28 -3.27 -6.20
CA TYR A 71 12.63 -4.68 -6.08
C TYR A 71 14.06 -4.90 -6.57
N PRO A 72 14.96 -5.50 -5.76
CA PRO A 72 16.37 -5.65 -6.12
C PRO A 72 16.60 -6.26 -7.50
N GLU A 73 15.74 -7.19 -7.92
CA GLU A 73 15.88 -7.92 -9.19
C GLU A 73 15.63 -7.04 -10.42
N ILE A 74 14.83 -5.98 -10.28
CA ILE A 74 14.47 -5.10 -11.39
C ILE A 74 15.00 -3.67 -11.24
N ASP A 75 15.45 -3.28 -10.03
CA ASP A 75 15.83 -1.90 -9.69
C ASP A 75 16.92 -1.35 -10.63
N ALA A 76 17.90 -2.18 -11.00
CA ALA A 76 19.01 -1.77 -11.85
C ALA A 76 18.61 -1.47 -13.30
N MET A 77 17.45 -1.97 -13.78
CA MET A 77 17.06 -1.83 -15.19
C MET A 77 15.77 -1.05 -15.40
N VAL A 78 14.90 -1.02 -14.40
CA VAL A 78 13.53 -0.51 -14.58
C VAL A 78 13.48 0.95 -15.05
N ARG A 79 14.40 1.79 -14.58
CA ARG A 79 14.47 3.21 -14.95
C ARG A 79 14.94 3.41 -16.39
N ASP A 80 15.91 2.60 -16.84
CA ASP A 80 16.54 2.77 -18.15
C ASP A 80 15.72 2.17 -19.30
N MET A 81 14.66 1.41 -19.00
CA MET A 81 13.79 0.87 -20.02
C MET A 81 13.04 1.98 -20.76
N PRO A 82 13.02 1.99 -22.11
CA PRO A 82 12.27 2.98 -22.86
C PRO A 82 10.77 2.86 -22.60
N VAL A 83 10.07 3.98 -22.56
CA VAL A 83 8.62 4.01 -22.31
C VAL A 83 7.91 4.85 -23.38
N GLN A 84 6.76 4.38 -23.82
CA GLN A 84 5.87 5.10 -24.72
C GLN A 84 4.58 5.44 -23.98
N ILE A 85 4.28 6.74 -23.89
CA ILE A 85 3.13 7.26 -23.15
C ILE A 85 2.09 7.72 -24.15
N GLY A 86 0.98 6.98 -24.24
CA GLY A 86 -0.19 7.33 -25.04
C GLY A 86 -1.28 7.98 -24.19
N ALA A 87 -2.37 8.36 -24.83
CA ALA A 87 -3.50 8.99 -24.15
C ALA A 87 -4.14 8.08 -23.07
N ARG A 88 -4.25 6.78 -23.35
CA ARG A 88 -4.93 5.81 -22.49
C ARG A 88 -4.07 4.62 -22.07
N GLN A 89 -2.84 4.54 -22.57
CA GLN A 89 -1.97 3.41 -22.28
C GLN A 89 -0.53 3.86 -22.16
N VAL A 90 0.23 3.06 -21.42
CA VAL A 90 1.69 3.17 -21.35
C VAL A 90 2.27 1.84 -21.76
N SER A 91 3.25 1.84 -22.63
CA SER A 91 3.92 0.63 -23.11
C SER A 91 5.44 0.69 -22.92
N VAL A 92 6.03 -0.47 -22.60
CA VAL A 92 7.46 -0.61 -22.34
C VAL A 92 7.98 -1.81 -23.14
N PRO A 93 8.81 -1.60 -24.17
CA PRO A 93 9.52 -2.67 -24.86
C PRO A 93 10.48 -3.41 -23.92
N TRP A 94 10.62 -4.72 -24.08
CA TRP A 94 11.45 -5.55 -23.22
C TRP A 94 12.17 -6.70 -23.93
N ASP A 95 11.70 -7.05 -25.12
CA ASP A 95 12.24 -8.12 -25.96
C ASP A 95 11.94 -7.82 -27.43
N GLU A 96 12.87 -8.18 -28.34
CA GLU A 96 12.69 -7.93 -29.78
C GLU A 96 11.65 -8.83 -30.44
N ALA A 97 11.44 -10.04 -29.90
CA ALA A 97 10.51 -11.03 -30.43
C ALA A 97 9.11 -10.97 -29.79
N MET A 98 8.91 -10.13 -28.79
CA MET A 98 7.67 -10.05 -28.04
C MET A 98 7.06 -8.64 -28.09
N PRO A 99 5.73 -8.52 -28.10
CA PRO A 99 5.06 -7.24 -27.93
C PRO A 99 5.49 -6.54 -26.64
N PRO A 100 5.46 -5.20 -26.59
CA PRO A 100 5.75 -4.45 -25.35
C PRO A 100 4.79 -4.84 -24.22
N ARG A 101 5.20 -4.63 -22.98
CA ARG A 101 4.28 -4.70 -21.86
C ARG A 101 3.41 -3.45 -21.86
N VAL A 102 2.12 -3.61 -21.67
CA VAL A 102 1.13 -2.52 -21.78
C VAL A 102 0.30 -2.43 -20.52
N ALA A 103 0.20 -1.20 -19.96
CA ALA A 103 -0.79 -0.84 -18.95
C ALA A 103 -1.84 0.07 -19.56
N VAL A 104 -3.12 -0.22 -19.31
CA VAL A 104 -4.27 0.52 -19.88
C VAL A 104 -5.01 1.24 -18.76
N PHE A 105 -5.21 2.55 -18.93
CA PHE A 105 -6.01 3.37 -18.02
C PHE A 105 -7.50 3.26 -18.32
N SER A 106 -8.29 3.04 -17.26
CA SER A 106 -9.75 3.06 -17.29
C SER A 106 -10.30 4.04 -16.26
N PRO A 107 -11.18 4.97 -16.64
CA PRO A 107 -11.80 5.90 -15.70
C PRO A 107 -12.50 5.17 -14.56
N GLY A 108 -12.27 5.63 -13.33
CA GLY A 108 -12.83 5.05 -12.11
C GLY A 108 -12.18 3.74 -11.63
N ARG A 109 -11.26 3.14 -12.44
CA ARG A 109 -10.52 1.92 -12.07
C ARG A 109 -9.00 2.09 -12.10
N GLY A 110 -8.49 3.23 -12.62
CA GLY A 110 -7.04 3.43 -12.76
C GLY A 110 -6.43 2.57 -13.88
N CYS A 111 -5.19 2.15 -13.70
CA CYS A 111 -4.46 1.38 -14.68
C CYS A 111 -4.50 -0.13 -14.38
N ALA A 112 -4.54 -0.93 -15.44
CA ALA A 112 -4.43 -2.39 -15.39
C ALA A 112 -3.32 -2.87 -16.32
N ILE A 113 -2.38 -3.66 -15.79
CA ILE A 113 -1.34 -4.29 -16.62
C ILE A 113 -1.96 -5.43 -17.42
N GLN A 114 -1.68 -5.47 -18.72
CA GLN A 114 -2.18 -6.52 -19.61
C GLN A 114 -1.27 -7.75 -19.57
N PRO A 115 -1.78 -8.93 -19.95
CA PRO A 115 -0.97 -10.15 -20.05
C PRO A 115 0.27 -9.97 -20.93
N VAL A 116 1.31 -10.76 -20.67
CA VAL A 116 2.47 -10.83 -21.56
C VAL A 116 2.02 -11.28 -22.95
N GLY A 117 2.46 -10.57 -24.00
CA GLY A 117 2.06 -10.86 -25.38
C GLY A 117 0.74 -10.24 -25.84
N TRP A 118 0.13 -9.40 -25.01
CA TRP A 118 -1.10 -8.69 -25.38
C TRP A 118 -0.89 -7.71 -26.56
N THR A 119 -1.77 -7.78 -27.55
CA THR A 119 -1.77 -6.94 -28.76
C THR A 119 -3.13 -6.29 -29.04
N GLY A 120 -4.01 -6.29 -28.03
CA GLY A 120 -5.35 -5.72 -28.15
C GLY A 120 -5.35 -4.20 -28.19
N GLU A 121 -6.52 -3.63 -28.41
CA GLU A 121 -6.76 -2.19 -28.38
C GLU A 121 -7.31 -1.76 -27.03
N SER A 122 -6.98 -0.52 -26.62
CA SER A 122 -7.55 0.07 -25.41
C SER A 122 -9.03 0.38 -25.62
N PRO A 123 -9.92 0.04 -24.69
CA PRO A 123 -11.35 0.31 -24.82
C PRO A 123 -11.61 1.81 -24.92
N GLU A 124 -12.74 2.17 -25.54
CA GLU A 124 -13.20 3.56 -25.56
C GLU A 124 -13.43 4.10 -24.15
N MET A 125 -13.14 5.37 -23.94
CA MET A 125 -13.15 5.99 -22.63
C MET A 125 -14.43 6.80 -22.40
N PHE A 126 -15.14 6.52 -21.31
CA PHE A 126 -16.07 7.49 -20.73
C PHE A 126 -15.29 8.40 -19.78
N LEU A 127 -15.27 9.69 -20.07
CA LEU A 127 -14.74 10.67 -19.12
C LEU A 127 -15.68 10.76 -17.92
N PRO A 128 -15.18 10.72 -16.69
CA PRO A 128 -16.00 10.99 -15.53
C PRO A 128 -16.56 12.41 -15.62
N GLY A 129 -17.78 12.60 -15.10
CA GLY A 129 -18.41 13.92 -15.01
C GLY A 129 -17.62 14.89 -14.12
N PRO A 130 -18.00 16.17 -14.12
CA PRO A 130 -17.32 17.20 -13.33
C PRO A 130 -17.26 16.77 -11.83
N ARG A 131 -16.11 16.98 -11.22
CA ARG A 131 -15.88 16.70 -9.81
C ARG A 131 -16.34 17.85 -8.95
N VAL A 132 -16.98 17.55 -7.85
CA VAL A 132 -17.24 18.51 -6.78
C VAL A 132 -16.42 18.05 -5.57
N ASN A 133 -15.18 18.54 -5.46
CA ASN A 133 -14.38 18.36 -4.25
C ASN A 133 -14.78 19.44 -3.25
N GLU A 134 -15.39 19.05 -2.13
CA GLU A 134 -15.47 19.95 -1.00
C GLU A 134 -14.09 20.10 -0.38
N PRO A 135 -13.51 21.32 -0.36
CA PRO A 135 -12.21 21.53 0.25
C PRO A 135 -12.27 21.30 1.76
N PHE A 136 -11.21 20.78 2.33
CA PHE A 136 -11.07 20.81 3.79
C PHE A 136 -11.03 22.28 4.27
N VAL A 137 -11.65 22.52 5.41
CA VAL A 137 -11.45 23.77 6.14
C VAL A 137 -10.07 23.72 6.81
N THR A 138 -9.24 24.72 6.54
CA THR A 138 -7.97 24.90 7.24
C THR A 138 -8.19 25.74 8.49
N ALA A 139 -7.46 25.44 9.55
CA ALA A 139 -7.51 26.21 10.80
C ALA A 139 -6.15 26.22 11.49
N ASP A 140 -5.94 27.17 12.37
CA ASP A 140 -4.84 27.11 13.32
C ASP A 140 -5.04 25.91 14.26
N PRO A 141 -3.97 25.19 14.62
CA PRO A 141 -4.07 24.08 15.54
C PRO A 141 -4.49 24.52 16.94
N VAL A 142 -5.34 23.74 17.56
CA VAL A 142 -5.54 23.86 19.02
C VAL A 142 -4.37 23.13 19.67
N GLY A 143 -3.39 23.92 20.17
CA GLY A 143 -2.12 23.44 20.69
C GLY A 143 -0.98 24.40 20.35
N ASN A 144 0.21 23.86 20.19
CA ASN A 144 1.42 24.62 19.87
C ASN A 144 1.76 24.53 18.38
N ALA A 145 1.38 25.55 17.60
CA ALA A 145 1.62 25.61 16.17
C ALA A 145 3.11 25.53 15.80
N ALA A 146 4.00 26.10 16.61
CA ALA A 146 5.43 26.07 16.32
C ALA A 146 6.01 24.64 16.46
N LEU A 147 5.62 23.90 17.49
CA LEU A 147 6.03 22.50 17.67
C LEU A 147 5.43 21.59 16.57
N LEU A 148 4.19 21.86 16.16
CA LEU A 148 3.58 21.11 15.05
C LEU A 148 4.35 21.34 13.75
N ASN A 149 4.67 22.58 13.44
CA ASN A 149 5.46 22.92 12.24
C ASN A 149 6.84 22.27 12.31
N GLU A 150 7.53 22.31 13.45
CA GLU A 150 8.82 21.65 13.66
C GLU A 150 8.73 20.12 13.42
N ALA A 151 7.66 19.48 13.89
CA ALA A 151 7.45 18.05 13.65
C ALA A 151 7.22 17.77 12.17
N VAL A 152 6.42 18.59 11.48
CA VAL A 152 6.13 18.46 10.04
C VAL A 152 7.38 18.69 9.20
N GLU A 153 8.14 19.76 9.43
CA GLU A 153 9.41 20.05 8.75
C GLU A 153 10.41 18.93 8.98
N GLY A 154 10.55 18.46 10.23
CA GLY A 154 11.43 17.34 10.57
C GLY A 154 11.10 16.04 9.83
N ALA A 155 9.84 15.83 9.41
CA ALA A 155 9.46 14.67 8.61
C ALA A 155 10.07 14.71 7.19
N PHE A 156 10.31 15.89 6.63
CA PHE A 156 10.98 16.06 5.33
C PHE A 156 12.51 16.08 5.46
N GLU A 157 13.03 16.45 6.63
CA GLU A 157 14.47 16.62 6.88
C GLU A 157 15.16 15.35 7.42
N GLY A 158 14.44 14.22 7.50
CA GLY A 158 14.99 12.94 7.96
C GLY A 158 15.03 12.76 9.48
N ARG A 159 14.42 13.63 10.28
CA ARG A 159 14.36 13.55 11.76
C ARG A 159 13.80 12.21 12.24
N TYR A 160 12.87 11.64 11.51
CA TYR A 160 12.19 10.37 11.82
C TYR A 160 12.70 9.18 11.01
N GLY A 161 13.85 9.32 10.34
CA GLY A 161 14.47 8.22 9.61
C GLY A 161 15.48 8.71 8.59
N ASP A 162 16.76 8.37 8.80
CA ASP A 162 17.82 8.74 7.86
C ASP A 162 17.59 8.13 6.47
N GLY A 163 17.51 8.98 5.46
CA GLY A 163 17.24 8.64 4.08
C GLY A 163 15.79 8.24 3.79
N ALA A 164 14.85 8.45 4.72
CA ALA A 164 13.43 8.44 4.42
C ALA A 164 13.09 9.62 3.49
N ASN A 165 12.20 9.36 2.51
CA ASN A 165 11.79 10.36 1.53
C ASN A 165 10.31 10.68 1.70
N THR A 166 10.00 11.74 2.48
CA THR A 166 8.63 12.21 2.70
C THR A 166 8.17 13.03 1.50
N THR A 167 7.02 12.71 0.97
CA THR A 167 6.39 13.38 -0.18
C THR A 167 5.19 14.23 0.20
N ALA A 168 4.49 13.88 1.29
CA ALA A 168 3.43 14.70 1.85
C ALA A 168 3.22 14.40 3.34
N VAL A 169 2.81 15.42 4.08
CA VAL A 169 2.28 15.32 5.44
C VAL A 169 0.98 16.11 5.51
N LEU A 170 -0.06 15.53 6.11
CA LEU A 170 -1.32 16.19 6.41
C LEU A 170 -1.79 15.78 7.80
N VAL A 171 -2.20 16.76 8.61
CA VAL A 171 -2.73 16.53 9.96
C VAL A 171 -4.13 17.12 10.05
N LEU A 172 -5.10 16.27 10.42
CA LEU A 172 -6.43 16.70 10.82
C LEU A 172 -6.53 16.76 12.34
N GLN A 173 -7.14 17.81 12.86
CA GLN A 173 -7.66 17.90 14.21
C GLN A 173 -9.18 18.10 14.11
N GLY A 174 -9.95 17.09 14.47
CA GLY A 174 -11.36 17.00 14.12
C GLY A 174 -11.58 16.90 12.63
N ASP A 175 -12.36 17.83 12.08
CA ASP A 175 -12.68 17.95 10.67
C ASP A 175 -11.79 18.97 9.91
N ARG A 176 -10.78 19.55 10.58
CA ARG A 176 -9.97 20.65 10.06
C ARG A 176 -8.54 20.24 9.78
N VAL A 177 -7.99 20.71 8.67
CA VAL A 177 -6.57 20.61 8.38
C VAL A 177 -5.81 21.65 9.20
N VAL A 178 -4.94 21.19 10.09
CA VAL A 178 -4.09 22.04 10.94
C VAL A 178 -2.63 22.05 10.49
N ALA A 179 -2.22 21.10 9.65
CA ALA A 179 -0.94 21.14 8.95
C ALA A 179 -1.06 20.38 7.63
N GLU A 180 -0.46 20.90 6.57
CA GLU A 180 -0.38 20.28 5.26
C GLU A 180 0.87 20.77 4.54
N ALA A 181 1.74 19.82 4.13
CA ALA A 181 2.98 20.11 3.42
C ALA A 181 3.27 19.04 2.38
N TYR A 182 3.94 19.44 1.28
CA TYR A 182 4.30 18.58 0.15
C TYR A 182 5.77 18.75 -0.21
N GLY A 183 6.41 17.64 -0.56
CA GLY A 183 7.75 17.64 -1.14
C GLY A 183 7.76 18.13 -2.59
N GLU A 184 8.95 18.40 -3.10
CA GLU A 184 9.14 18.85 -4.48
C GLU A 184 8.53 17.84 -5.48
N GLY A 185 7.76 18.33 -6.44
CA GLY A 185 7.07 17.52 -7.45
C GLY A 185 5.79 16.84 -6.99
N PHE A 186 5.34 17.09 -5.75
CA PHE A 186 4.07 16.60 -5.20
C PHE A 186 3.17 17.76 -4.79
N GLY A 187 1.88 17.51 -4.73
CA GLY A 187 0.87 18.51 -4.36
C GLY A 187 -0.46 17.88 -3.97
N VAL A 188 -1.44 18.73 -3.74
CA VAL A 188 -2.79 18.35 -3.29
C VAL A 188 -3.47 17.37 -4.25
N ASP A 189 -3.22 17.52 -5.56
CA ASP A 189 -3.80 16.74 -6.66
C ASP A 189 -2.83 15.64 -7.14
N THR A 190 -1.90 15.21 -6.29
CA THR A 190 -0.94 14.14 -6.63
C THR A 190 -1.33 12.83 -5.97
N PRO A 191 -2.03 11.92 -6.67
CA PRO A 191 -2.23 10.58 -6.19
C PRO A 191 -0.91 9.80 -6.16
N GLN A 192 -0.70 9.04 -5.10
CA GLN A 192 0.43 8.14 -4.96
C GLN A 192 -0.08 6.73 -4.63
N ARG A 193 0.70 5.71 -4.97
CA ARG A 193 0.38 4.34 -4.62
C ARG A 193 0.32 4.17 -3.10
N THR A 194 -0.75 3.57 -2.60
CA THR A 194 -0.97 3.37 -1.17
C THR A 194 -0.16 2.23 -0.59
N TRP A 195 0.29 1.31 -1.44
CA TRP A 195 0.82 0.04 -0.96
C TRP A 195 -0.17 -0.61 0.02
N SER A 196 0.32 -1.15 1.12
CA SER A 196 -0.53 -1.92 2.05
C SER A 196 -1.56 -1.10 2.83
N VAL A 197 -1.58 0.23 2.75
CA VAL A 197 -2.75 1.03 3.22
C VAL A 197 -4.02 0.58 2.47
N GLY A 198 -3.87 0.08 1.24
CA GLY A 198 -4.96 -0.55 0.49
C GLY A 198 -5.70 -1.65 1.25
N LYS A 199 -5.02 -2.39 2.15
CA LYS A 199 -5.66 -3.43 2.97
C LYS A 199 -6.69 -2.84 3.94
N SER A 200 -6.39 -1.70 4.54
CA SER A 200 -7.34 -1.01 5.42
C SER A 200 -8.51 -0.41 4.63
N LEU A 201 -8.25 0.06 3.41
CA LEU A 201 -9.32 0.45 2.48
C LEU A 201 -10.20 -0.75 2.09
N ALA A 202 -9.60 -1.92 1.83
CA ALA A 202 -10.34 -3.18 1.60
C ALA A 202 -11.21 -3.55 2.81
N GLY A 203 -10.64 -3.48 4.02
CA GLY A 203 -11.39 -3.71 5.26
C GLY A 203 -12.58 -2.77 5.43
N THR A 204 -12.43 -1.52 5.01
CA THR A 204 -13.53 -0.53 5.02
C THR A 204 -14.62 -0.87 4.00
N ILE A 205 -14.24 -1.30 2.79
CA ILE A 205 -15.19 -1.76 1.77
C ILE A 205 -15.95 -3.00 2.25
N ILE A 206 -15.26 -3.95 2.89
CA ILE A 206 -15.87 -5.12 3.52
C ILE A 206 -16.83 -4.68 4.63
N GLY A 207 -16.42 -3.75 5.50
CA GLY A 207 -17.28 -3.19 6.55
C GLY A 207 -18.55 -2.57 6.00
N ALA A 208 -18.46 -1.84 4.90
CA ALA A 208 -19.63 -1.29 4.22
C ALA A 208 -20.55 -2.39 3.65
N ALA A 209 -20.01 -3.49 3.13
CA ALA A 209 -20.78 -4.64 2.69
C ALA A 209 -21.47 -5.35 3.88
N VAL A 210 -20.78 -5.48 5.02
CA VAL A 210 -21.35 -6.01 6.26
C VAL A 210 -22.50 -5.12 6.76
N HIS A 211 -22.31 -3.80 6.73
CA HIS A 211 -23.36 -2.84 7.13
C HIS A 211 -24.63 -2.99 6.29
N ARG A 212 -24.49 -3.26 5.00
CA ARG A 212 -25.62 -3.51 4.09
C ARG A 212 -26.22 -4.92 4.20
N GLY A 213 -25.65 -5.81 5.05
CA GLY A 213 -26.06 -7.20 5.17
C GLY A 213 -25.65 -8.08 3.99
N GLU A 214 -24.68 -7.66 3.20
CA GLU A 214 -24.18 -8.36 2.00
C GLU A 214 -23.01 -9.29 2.30
N ALA A 215 -22.40 -9.18 3.48
CA ALA A 215 -21.28 -10.01 3.95
C ALA A 215 -21.38 -10.26 5.46
N ASP A 216 -20.83 -11.39 5.92
CA ASP A 216 -20.64 -11.72 7.32
C ASP A 216 -19.18 -12.11 7.54
N VAL A 217 -18.48 -11.42 8.42
CA VAL A 217 -17.06 -11.68 8.69
C VAL A 217 -16.81 -13.06 9.31
N ASN A 218 -17.80 -13.61 10.03
CA ASN A 218 -17.70 -14.93 10.67
C ASN A 218 -18.06 -16.08 9.74
N ALA A 219 -18.64 -15.79 8.59
CA ALA A 219 -18.96 -16.81 7.60
C ALA A 219 -17.71 -17.26 6.85
N PRO A 220 -17.67 -18.51 6.36
CA PRO A 220 -16.65 -18.95 5.41
C PRO A 220 -16.57 -18.02 4.19
N ALA A 221 -15.36 -17.70 3.77
CA ALA A 221 -15.11 -16.87 2.61
C ALA A 221 -15.70 -17.54 1.35
N ALA A 222 -16.49 -16.78 0.58
CA ALA A 222 -17.21 -17.30 -0.58
C ALA A 222 -16.31 -17.48 -1.81
N ILE A 223 -15.24 -18.29 -1.68
CA ILE A 223 -14.30 -18.59 -2.76
C ILE A 223 -14.78 -19.83 -3.53
N ALA A 224 -15.12 -19.65 -4.80
CA ALA A 224 -15.71 -20.71 -5.63
C ALA A 224 -14.80 -21.95 -5.74
N ASP A 225 -13.50 -21.76 -5.92
CA ASP A 225 -12.52 -22.83 -6.09
C ASP A 225 -12.39 -23.75 -4.87
N TRP A 226 -12.75 -23.26 -3.69
CA TRP A 226 -12.64 -24.00 -2.43
C TRP A 226 -13.91 -24.81 -2.06
N ARG A 227 -14.95 -24.73 -2.89
CA ARG A 227 -16.24 -25.42 -2.63
C ARG A 227 -16.22 -26.90 -2.96
N ARG A 228 -15.08 -27.45 -3.38
CA ARG A 228 -14.94 -28.87 -3.62
C ARG A 228 -15.07 -29.64 -2.30
N GLU A 229 -15.77 -30.76 -2.33
CA GLU A 229 -15.89 -31.64 -1.17
C GLU A 229 -14.49 -32.05 -0.64
N GLY A 230 -14.27 -31.89 0.66
CA GLY A 230 -13.01 -32.21 1.30
C GLY A 230 -11.91 -31.15 1.20
N ASP A 231 -12.13 -29.99 0.55
CA ASP A 231 -11.16 -28.90 0.56
C ASP A 231 -11.15 -28.19 1.93
N PRO A 232 -10.06 -28.29 2.71
CA PRO A 232 -10.02 -27.70 4.04
C PRO A 232 -10.07 -26.17 4.04
N ARG A 233 -9.75 -25.52 2.90
CA ARG A 233 -9.78 -24.06 2.75
C ARG A 233 -11.20 -23.50 2.75
N ALA A 234 -12.20 -24.35 2.48
CA ALA A 234 -13.61 -23.97 2.55
C ALA A 234 -14.07 -23.49 3.96
N ALA A 235 -13.27 -23.79 4.99
CA ALA A 235 -13.54 -23.36 6.37
C ALA A 235 -12.93 -21.98 6.72
N ILE A 236 -12.08 -21.41 5.86
CA ILE A 236 -11.46 -20.11 6.10
C ILE A 236 -12.54 -19.03 6.13
N THR A 237 -12.64 -18.27 7.23
CA THR A 237 -13.62 -17.19 7.35
C THR A 237 -13.07 -15.87 6.79
N LEU A 238 -13.99 -14.94 6.50
CA LEU A 238 -13.60 -13.59 6.07
C LEU A 238 -12.82 -12.85 7.18
N ASP A 239 -13.18 -13.06 8.47
CA ASP A 239 -12.42 -12.53 9.62
C ASP A 239 -10.96 -13.03 9.63
N GLN A 240 -10.75 -14.32 9.41
CA GLN A 240 -9.38 -14.89 9.38
C GLN A 240 -8.53 -14.32 8.25
N LEU A 241 -9.12 -14.06 7.09
CA LEU A 241 -8.45 -13.38 5.98
C LEU A 241 -8.09 -11.93 6.35
N MET A 242 -9.04 -11.17 6.92
CA MET A 242 -8.81 -9.79 7.34
C MET A 242 -7.75 -9.67 8.46
N ARG A 243 -7.60 -10.70 9.28
CA ARG A 243 -6.63 -10.76 10.39
C ARG A 243 -5.30 -11.40 10.02
N MET A 244 -5.07 -11.70 8.74
CA MET A 244 -3.83 -12.36 8.30
C MET A 244 -3.60 -13.73 8.96
N ALA A 245 -4.66 -14.47 9.19
CA ALA A 245 -4.67 -15.74 9.91
C ALA A 245 -5.36 -16.86 9.11
N SER A 246 -5.33 -16.81 7.78
CA SER A 246 -5.92 -17.83 6.91
C SER A 246 -5.29 -19.21 7.04
N GLY A 247 -4.02 -19.30 7.46
CA GLY A 247 -3.24 -20.53 7.44
C GLY A 247 -2.69 -20.91 6.07
N LEU A 248 -2.92 -20.10 5.03
CA LEU A 248 -2.37 -20.32 3.70
C LEU A 248 -0.88 -19.95 3.63
N THR A 249 -0.11 -20.64 2.78
CA THR A 249 1.14 -20.12 2.28
C THR A 249 0.86 -19.39 0.97
N SER A 250 1.29 -18.15 0.79
CA SER A 250 0.93 -17.36 -0.39
C SER A 250 2.09 -17.11 -1.29
N ASP A 251 3.21 -16.85 -1.08
CA ASP A 251 4.32 -16.64 -1.98
C ASP A 251 5.65 -17.02 -1.33
N THR A 252 6.68 -17.24 -2.15
CA THR A 252 7.99 -17.68 -1.69
C THR A 252 8.88 -16.54 -1.23
N ALA A 253 8.51 -15.30 -1.53
CA ALA A 253 9.26 -14.10 -1.19
C ALA A 253 8.55 -13.29 -0.09
N GLY A 254 8.07 -13.99 0.93
CA GLY A 254 7.35 -13.41 2.05
C GLY A 254 5.97 -12.89 1.62
N ASN A 255 5.88 -11.67 1.21
CA ASN A 255 4.61 -11.00 0.94
C ASN A 255 4.47 -10.55 -0.52
N ARG A 256 5.40 -10.91 -1.35
CA ARG A 256 5.47 -10.46 -2.73
C ARG A 256 4.45 -11.18 -3.61
N THR A 257 3.75 -10.43 -4.43
CA THR A 257 2.73 -10.90 -5.38
C THR A 257 3.04 -10.35 -6.77
N ASP A 258 4.30 -10.44 -7.17
CA ASP A 258 4.86 -9.81 -8.38
C ASP A 258 4.08 -10.20 -9.66
N ALA A 259 3.71 -11.47 -9.77
CA ALA A 259 2.95 -11.95 -10.91
C ALA A 259 1.58 -11.27 -11.05
N LEU A 260 0.91 -10.97 -9.92
CA LEU A 260 -0.38 -10.30 -9.89
C LEU A 260 -0.24 -8.80 -10.16
N TYR A 261 0.75 -8.15 -9.52
CA TYR A 261 0.84 -6.69 -9.57
C TYR A 261 1.38 -6.18 -10.91
N PHE A 262 2.31 -6.88 -11.54
CA PHE A 262 2.93 -6.41 -12.78
C PHE A 262 3.28 -7.53 -13.76
N GLY A 263 3.01 -8.78 -13.42
CA GLY A 263 3.16 -9.92 -14.31
C GLY A 263 2.05 -10.05 -15.36
N GLY A 264 0.85 -9.54 -15.09
CA GLY A 264 -0.32 -9.67 -15.95
C GLY A 264 -1.05 -11.00 -15.76
N VAL A 265 -0.93 -11.62 -14.57
CA VAL A 265 -1.71 -12.80 -14.16
C VAL A 265 -2.99 -12.31 -13.48
N GLY A 266 -4.11 -13.01 -13.65
CA GLY A 266 -5.36 -12.73 -12.95
C GLY A 266 -5.31 -13.15 -11.47
N ILE A 267 -5.97 -12.41 -10.60
CA ILE A 267 -6.08 -12.75 -9.17
C ILE A 267 -6.70 -14.12 -9.00
N ASP A 268 -7.74 -14.41 -9.74
CA ASP A 268 -8.47 -15.68 -9.76
C ASP A 268 -7.62 -16.87 -10.26
N GLU A 269 -6.55 -16.60 -11.02
CA GLU A 269 -5.63 -17.64 -11.50
C GLU A 269 -4.62 -18.06 -10.43
N GLN A 270 -4.29 -17.19 -9.49
CA GLN A 270 -3.20 -17.45 -8.55
C GLN A 270 -3.64 -17.45 -7.07
N ALA A 271 -4.46 -16.49 -6.64
CA ALA A 271 -4.76 -16.29 -5.22
C ALA A 271 -5.43 -17.49 -4.56
N THR A 272 -6.22 -18.26 -5.32
CA THR A 272 -6.97 -19.41 -4.82
C THR A 272 -6.19 -20.71 -4.78
N THR A 273 -4.96 -20.76 -5.33
CA THR A 273 -4.20 -22.03 -5.53
C THR A 273 -3.31 -22.41 -4.35
N TRP A 274 -3.11 -21.51 -3.39
CA TRP A 274 -2.19 -21.73 -2.27
C TRP A 274 -2.71 -22.78 -1.28
N PRO A 275 -1.83 -23.71 -0.83
CA PRO A 275 -2.21 -24.70 0.17
C PRO A 275 -2.23 -24.16 1.58
N LEU A 276 -2.94 -24.84 2.48
CA LEU A 276 -2.83 -24.63 3.92
C LEU A 276 -1.51 -25.19 4.44
N ILE A 277 -0.85 -24.43 5.32
CA ILE A 277 0.32 -24.87 6.11
C ILE A 277 0.03 -24.90 7.60
N ALA A 278 -1.07 -24.32 8.03
CA ALA A 278 -1.54 -24.30 9.41
C ALA A 278 -3.08 -24.27 9.44
N PRO A 279 -3.72 -24.72 10.53
CA PRO A 279 -5.16 -24.54 10.68
C PRO A 279 -5.57 -23.07 10.60
N PRO A 280 -6.68 -22.72 9.91
CA PRO A 280 -7.18 -21.35 9.89
C PRO A 280 -7.34 -20.78 11.31
N GLY A 281 -6.90 -19.55 11.51
CA GLY A 281 -6.93 -18.87 12.81
C GLY A 281 -5.77 -19.20 13.77
N SER A 282 -4.84 -20.09 13.42
CA SER A 282 -3.78 -20.54 14.31
C SER A 282 -2.43 -19.89 14.12
N LEU A 283 -2.17 -19.25 12.96
CA LEU A 283 -0.90 -18.64 12.61
C LEU A 283 -1.12 -17.26 12.00
N TYR A 284 -0.49 -16.22 12.58
CA TYR A 284 -0.39 -14.92 11.93
C TYR A 284 0.66 -14.96 10.82
N ARG A 285 0.26 -14.54 9.63
CA ARG A 285 1.17 -14.40 8.51
C ARG A 285 0.72 -13.25 7.62
N TYR A 286 1.39 -12.12 7.72
CA TYR A 286 1.07 -10.96 6.90
C TYR A 286 1.22 -11.29 5.41
N ALA A 287 0.14 -11.26 4.66
CA ALA A 287 0.10 -11.67 3.27
C ALA A 287 -0.83 -10.79 2.43
N ASN A 288 -0.36 -10.37 1.24
CA ASN A 288 -1.21 -9.71 0.26
C ASN A 288 -2.36 -10.61 -0.18
N ASN A 289 -2.09 -11.90 -0.29
CA ASN A 289 -3.02 -12.92 -0.75
C ASN A 289 -4.29 -12.99 0.11
N ASP A 290 -4.15 -12.87 1.44
CA ASP A 290 -5.30 -12.92 2.34
C ASP A 290 -6.27 -11.76 2.07
N THR A 291 -5.74 -10.56 1.82
CA THR A 291 -6.60 -9.42 1.44
C THR A 291 -7.22 -9.60 0.05
N LEU A 292 -6.47 -10.12 -0.93
CA LEU A 292 -7.02 -10.39 -2.27
C LEU A 292 -8.18 -11.37 -2.18
N LEU A 293 -8.05 -12.44 -1.41
CA LEU A 293 -9.11 -13.42 -1.17
C LEU A 293 -10.31 -12.83 -0.42
N ALA A 294 -10.06 -11.98 0.60
CA ALA A 294 -11.13 -11.29 1.31
C ALA A 294 -11.96 -10.39 0.36
N VAL A 295 -11.29 -9.69 -0.56
CA VAL A 295 -11.94 -8.87 -1.58
C VAL A 295 -12.68 -9.73 -2.61
N MET A 296 -12.11 -10.86 -3.04
CA MET A 296 -12.78 -11.81 -3.93
C MET A 296 -14.05 -12.39 -3.30
N ALA A 297 -14.03 -12.65 -1.98
CA ALA A 297 -15.19 -13.21 -1.28
C ALA A 297 -16.43 -12.29 -1.34
N ILE A 298 -16.23 -10.98 -1.46
CA ILE A 298 -17.31 -9.97 -1.58
C ILE A 298 -17.45 -9.43 -3.02
N ALA A 299 -16.68 -9.92 -3.98
CA ALA A 299 -16.67 -9.40 -5.37
C ALA A 299 -18.08 -9.34 -6.01
N PRO A 300 -19.03 -10.26 -5.76
CA PRO A 300 -20.38 -10.14 -6.29
C PRO A 300 -21.14 -8.87 -5.87
N THR A 301 -20.74 -8.23 -4.77
CA THR A 301 -21.36 -6.97 -4.31
C THR A 301 -20.95 -5.78 -5.19
N PHE A 302 -19.80 -5.87 -5.90
CA PHE A 302 -19.23 -4.77 -6.67
C PHE A 302 -20.01 -4.42 -7.94
N GLU A 303 -20.89 -5.28 -8.40
CA GLU A 303 -21.81 -4.97 -9.49
C GLU A 303 -22.71 -3.78 -9.10
N ARG A 304 -23.23 -3.79 -7.86
CA ARG A 304 -24.09 -2.74 -7.33
C ARG A 304 -23.34 -1.67 -6.55
N HIS A 305 -22.30 -2.06 -5.83
CA HIS A 305 -21.54 -1.22 -4.90
C HIS A 305 -20.04 -1.30 -5.17
N PRO A 306 -19.55 -0.80 -6.33
CA PRO A 306 -18.13 -0.81 -6.64
C PRO A 306 -17.33 0.08 -5.67
N PRO A 307 -16.06 -0.21 -5.39
CA PRO A 307 -15.19 0.59 -4.52
C PRO A 307 -15.24 2.09 -4.78
N ALA A 308 -15.26 2.50 -6.04
CA ALA A 308 -15.36 3.90 -6.44
C ALA A 308 -16.66 4.60 -5.96
N ALA A 309 -17.76 3.86 -5.76
CA ALA A 309 -18.98 4.42 -5.21
C ALA A 309 -18.82 4.75 -3.71
N LEU A 310 -18.17 3.87 -2.96
CA LEU A 310 -17.83 4.14 -1.56
C LEU A 310 -16.86 5.32 -1.45
N PHE A 311 -15.79 5.34 -2.25
CA PHE A 311 -14.84 6.45 -2.23
C PHE A 311 -15.53 7.80 -2.49
N ARG A 312 -16.40 7.89 -3.47
CA ARG A 312 -17.20 9.11 -3.71
C ARG A 312 -18.10 9.47 -2.51
N ARG A 313 -18.69 8.45 -1.86
CA ARG A 313 -19.51 8.69 -0.65
C ARG A 313 -18.69 9.27 0.50
N LEU A 314 -17.41 8.92 0.59
CA LEU A 314 -16.47 9.47 1.56
C LEU A 314 -15.84 10.80 1.13
N GLY A 315 -16.19 11.34 -0.05
CA GLY A 315 -15.54 12.52 -0.62
C GLY A 315 -14.15 12.26 -1.19
N MET A 316 -13.74 10.99 -1.33
CA MET A 316 -12.44 10.57 -1.86
C MET A 316 -12.50 10.48 -3.40
N TYR A 317 -12.58 11.64 -4.05
CA TYR A 317 -12.79 11.73 -5.51
C TYR A 317 -11.52 11.44 -6.31
N ASP A 318 -10.34 11.60 -5.69
CA ASP A 318 -9.04 11.41 -6.30
C ASP A 318 -8.40 10.09 -5.84
N THR A 319 -9.26 9.04 -5.79
CA THR A 319 -8.91 7.69 -5.36
C THR A 319 -9.34 6.65 -6.39
N TRP A 320 -8.38 5.84 -6.84
CA TRP A 320 -8.56 4.77 -7.81
C TRP A 320 -8.12 3.43 -7.21
N ALA A 321 -9.07 2.50 -7.08
CA ALA A 321 -8.75 1.09 -6.81
C ALA A 321 -8.48 0.41 -8.15
N GLU A 322 -7.24 -0.01 -8.36
CA GLU A 322 -6.84 -0.66 -9.60
C GLU A 322 -7.24 -2.14 -9.61
N THR A 323 -7.37 -2.67 -10.83
CA THR A 323 -7.75 -4.05 -11.08
C THR A 323 -6.67 -4.78 -11.84
N ASP A 324 -6.71 -6.12 -11.82
CA ASP A 324 -6.05 -6.90 -12.84
C ASP A 324 -6.74 -6.71 -14.22
N TRP A 325 -6.19 -7.31 -15.26
CA TRP A 325 -6.73 -7.20 -16.60
C TRP A 325 -8.12 -7.83 -16.78
N ARG A 326 -8.57 -8.66 -15.83
CA ARG A 326 -9.91 -9.27 -15.78
C ARG A 326 -10.92 -8.44 -15.02
N GLY A 327 -10.49 -7.38 -14.35
CA GLY A 327 -11.34 -6.49 -13.57
C GLY A 327 -11.45 -6.87 -12.08
N ASN A 328 -10.66 -7.81 -11.58
CA ASN A 328 -10.58 -8.12 -10.16
C ASN A 328 -9.77 -7.05 -9.42
N TYR A 329 -10.32 -6.48 -8.33
CA TYR A 329 -9.67 -5.41 -7.59
C TYR A 329 -8.43 -5.87 -6.79
N MET A 330 -7.31 -5.18 -6.96
CA MET A 330 -6.03 -5.44 -6.27
C MET A 330 -5.88 -4.58 -5.01
N LEU A 331 -6.89 -4.61 -4.14
CA LEU A 331 -6.99 -3.76 -2.94
C LEU A 331 -5.96 -4.10 -1.84
N SER A 332 -5.09 -5.07 -2.05
CA SER A 332 -3.99 -5.32 -1.12
C SER A 332 -2.87 -4.29 -1.21
N SER A 333 -2.72 -3.57 -2.36
CA SER A 333 -1.67 -2.56 -2.53
C SER A 333 -1.82 -1.62 -3.74
N GLN A 334 -2.73 -1.91 -4.67
CA GLN A 334 -2.90 -1.15 -5.92
C GLN A 334 -4.08 -0.18 -5.80
N VAL A 335 -3.95 0.79 -4.90
CA VAL A 335 -4.83 1.94 -4.80
C VAL A 335 -3.97 3.20 -4.96
N TRP A 336 -4.38 4.10 -5.82
CA TRP A 336 -3.77 5.41 -6.00
C TRP A 336 -4.69 6.47 -5.43
N THR A 337 -4.15 7.34 -4.57
CA THR A 337 -4.96 8.33 -3.84
C THR A 337 -4.12 9.49 -3.35
N THR A 338 -4.74 10.64 -3.15
CA THR A 338 -4.12 11.84 -2.59
C THR A 338 -3.99 11.76 -1.06
N ALA A 339 -3.16 12.62 -0.47
CA ALA A 339 -3.06 12.73 0.99
C ALA A 339 -4.39 13.20 1.61
N ARG A 340 -5.10 14.11 0.94
CA ARG A 340 -6.41 14.61 1.39
C ARG A 340 -7.47 13.52 1.40
N ASP A 341 -7.49 12.64 0.41
CA ASP A 341 -8.44 11.53 0.38
C ASP A 341 -8.13 10.51 1.48
N LEU A 342 -6.86 10.25 1.77
CA LEU A 342 -6.49 9.43 2.93
C LEU A 342 -6.88 10.07 4.27
N ALA A 343 -6.86 11.40 4.36
CA ALA A 343 -7.35 12.09 5.55
C ALA A 343 -8.89 11.92 5.70
N ARG A 344 -9.65 11.95 4.60
CA ARG A 344 -11.09 11.61 4.61
C ARG A 344 -11.35 10.18 5.04
N PHE A 345 -10.53 9.25 4.57
CA PHE A 345 -10.56 7.86 5.05
C PHE A 345 -10.33 7.78 6.57
N GLY A 346 -9.32 8.47 7.10
CA GLY A 346 -9.06 8.52 8.55
C GLY A 346 -10.22 9.13 9.33
N ARG A 347 -10.83 10.21 8.81
CA ARG A 347 -11.98 10.89 9.42
C ARG A 347 -13.21 9.95 9.56
N LEU A 348 -13.42 9.03 8.62
CA LEU A 348 -14.48 8.03 8.75
C LEU A 348 -14.36 7.23 10.06
N TYR A 349 -13.14 6.89 10.46
CA TYR A 349 -12.89 6.15 11.71
C TYR A 349 -12.94 7.04 12.95
N LEU A 350 -12.57 8.32 12.87
CA LEU A 350 -12.84 9.28 13.96
C LEU A 350 -14.33 9.36 14.26
N ASN A 351 -15.14 9.42 13.21
CA ASN A 351 -16.60 9.54 13.28
C ASN A 351 -17.32 8.19 13.42
N ASP A 352 -16.65 7.15 13.88
CA ASP A 352 -17.21 5.81 14.11
C ASP A 352 -18.04 5.28 12.94
N GLY A 353 -17.53 5.46 11.72
CA GLY A 353 -18.17 4.95 10.50
C GLY A 353 -19.35 5.77 9.98
N VAL A 354 -19.50 7.01 10.43
CA VAL A 354 -20.58 7.93 10.00
C VAL A 354 -20.00 9.04 9.11
N VAL A 355 -20.67 9.34 8.00
CA VAL A 355 -20.37 10.45 7.08
C VAL A 355 -21.64 11.22 6.79
N ASP A 356 -21.66 12.54 6.97
CA ASP A 356 -22.79 13.45 6.74
C ASP A 356 -24.08 12.98 7.41
N GLY A 357 -23.96 12.41 8.63
CA GLY A 357 -25.08 11.88 9.41
C GLY A 357 -25.57 10.49 8.98
N GLU A 358 -25.02 9.91 7.93
CA GLU A 358 -25.34 8.55 7.48
C GLU A 358 -24.28 7.56 7.92
N ARG A 359 -24.70 6.44 8.48
CA ARG A 359 -23.80 5.34 8.87
C ARG A 359 -23.39 4.54 7.64
N ILE A 360 -22.10 4.40 7.45
CA ILE A 360 -21.48 3.66 6.34
C ILE A 360 -20.93 2.32 6.81
N LEU A 361 -20.41 2.27 8.04
CA LEU A 361 -19.85 1.06 8.66
C LEU A 361 -20.75 0.58 9.79
N PRO A 362 -20.76 -0.72 10.13
CA PRO A 362 -21.51 -1.21 11.27
C PRO A 362 -21.15 -0.47 12.56
N GLU A 363 -22.10 -0.33 13.47
CA GLU A 363 -21.80 0.10 14.84
C GLU A 363 -20.75 -0.83 15.46
N GLY A 364 -19.74 -0.27 16.12
CA GLY A 364 -18.63 -1.04 16.68
C GLY A 364 -17.60 -1.56 15.67
N TRP A 365 -17.69 -1.16 14.38
CA TRP A 365 -16.71 -1.59 13.37
C TRP A 365 -15.29 -1.09 13.68
N ARG A 366 -15.16 0.14 14.20
CA ARG A 366 -13.88 0.65 14.67
C ARG A 366 -13.27 -0.23 15.76
N ASP A 367 -14.07 -0.64 16.75
CA ASP A 367 -13.62 -1.53 17.82
C ASP A 367 -13.26 -2.92 17.28
N TYR A 368 -14.01 -3.42 16.30
CA TYR A 368 -13.73 -4.69 15.64
C TYR A 368 -12.37 -4.67 14.93
N VAL A 369 -12.05 -3.62 14.17
CA VAL A 369 -10.78 -3.54 13.43
C VAL A 369 -9.59 -3.18 14.32
N SER A 370 -9.80 -2.53 15.46
CA SER A 370 -8.76 -2.12 16.41
C SER A 370 -8.48 -3.15 17.51
N ARG A 371 -9.28 -4.20 17.60
CA ARG A 371 -9.09 -5.23 18.63
C ARG A 371 -8.15 -6.33 18.15
N PRO A 372 -7.04 -6.60 18.88
CA PRO A 372 -6.22 -7.78 18.62
C PRO A 372 -7.04 -9.03 18.87
N SER A 373 -7.00 -9.99 17.96
CA SER A 373 -7.71 -11.26 18.08
C SER A 373 -6.91 -12.34 17.35
N GLY A 374 -6.86 -13.53 17.94
CA GLY A 374 -6.08 -14.64 17.41
C GLY A 374 -4.55 -14.40 17.49
N PRO A 375 -3.79 -15.08 16.63
CA PRO A 375 -2.34 -14.94 16.59
C PRO A 375 -1.93 -13.54 16.18
N GLN A 376 -0.84 -13.03 16.75
CA GLN A 376 -0.36 -11.68 16.57
C GLN A 376 1.04 -11.64 15.94
N PRO A 377 1.44 -10.54 15.28
CA PRO A 377 2.82 -10.37 14.83
C PRO A 377 3.78 -10.32 16.04
N GLY A 378 4.99 -10.82 15.83
CA GLY A 378 6.08 -10.57 16.80
C GLY A 378 6.59 -9.14 16.59
N GLY A 379 6.48 -8.28 17.61
CA GLY A 379 6.95 -6.90 17.53
C GLY A 379 6.19 -5.93 18.45
N ALA A 380 6.52 -4.63 18.33
CA ALA A 380 5.93 -3.57 19.16
C ALA A 380 4.49 -3.17 18.77
N GLN A 381 4.06 -3.55 17.57
CA GLN A 381 2.73 -3.25 17.05
C GLN A 381 1.90 -4.53 16.93
N GLY A 382 0.68 -4.51 17.45
CA GLY A 382 -0.31 -5.55 17.22
C GLY A 382 -0.96 -5.41 15.84
N TYR A 383 -1.83 -6.37 15.50
CA TYR A 383 -2.64 -6.34 14.29
C TYR A 383 -4.11 -6.64 14.62
N GLY A 384 -4.99 -5.81 14.12
CA GLY A 384 -6.43 -5.99 14.21
C GLY A 384 -6.99 -6.68 12.96
N ALA A 385 -8.11 -6.19 12.45
CA ALA A 385 -8.60 -6.60 11.14
C ALA A 385 -8.22 -5.52 10.11
N THR A 386 -7.17 -5.79 9.31
CA THR A 386 -6.58 -4.91 8.28
C THR A 386 -5.92 -3.61 8.78
N PHE A 387 -5.79 -3.43 10.09
CA PHE A 387 -5.10 -2.30 10.72
C PHE A 387 -3.98 -2.75 11.64
N TRP A 388 -2.90 -2.00 11.67
CA TRP A 388 -1.87 -2.08 12.68
C TRP A 388 -2.31 -1.34 13.95
N LEU A 389 -1.89 -1.83 15.11
CA LEU A 389 -2.28 -1.28 16.41
C LEU A 389 -1.08 -0.63 17.08
N MET A 390 -1.17 0.63 17.45
CA MET A 390 -0.15 1.36 18.23
C MET A 390 -0.42 1.29 19.74
N ASN A 391 -1.23 0.33 20.17
CA ASN A 391 -1.79 0.19 21.50
C ASN A 391 -0.76 -0.07 22.63
N SER A 392 0.50 -0.32 22.30
CA SER A 392 1.61 -0.50 23.25
C SER A 392 2.78 0.45 22.97
N SER A 393 2.58 1.48 22.13
CA SER A 393 3.60 2.47 21.78
C SER A 393 3.64 3.57 22.84
N GLU A 394 4.81 3.80 23.44
CA GLU A 394 4.99 4.83 24.49
C GLU A 394 4.68 6.24 23.94
N GLY A 395 3.88 7.01 24.66
CA GLY A 395 3.47 8.36 24.30
C GLY A 395 2.41 8.45 23.22
N VAL A 396 1.80 7.31 22.87
CA VAL A 396 0.69 7.22 21.90
C VAL A 396 -0.54 6.63 22.61
N PRO A 397 -1.74 7.19 22.43
CA PRO A 397 -2.96 6.64 23.02
C PRO A 397 -3.20 5.20 22.60
N PRO A 398 -3.67 4.32 23.51
CA PRO A 398 -3.81 2.88 23.24
C PRO A 398 -4.90 2.54 22.21
N ASP A 399 -5.81 3.47 21.91
CA ASP A 399 -6.84 3.34 20.87
C ASP A 399 -6.37 3.75 19.49
N THR A 400 -5.07 4.14 19.34
CA THR A 400 -4.50 4.56 18.06
C THR A 400 -4.30 3.37 17.14
N ILE A 401 -4.86 3.47 15.94
CA ILE A 401 -4.70 2.52 14.86
C ILE A 401 -3.97 3.14 13.68
N SER A 402 -3.38 2.30 12.84
CA SER A 402 -2.60 2.77 11.71
C SER A 402 -2.78 1.87 10.50
N ALA A 403 -3.04 2.47 9.36
CA ALA A 403 -2.92 1.83 8.06
C ALA A 403 -1.50 2.09 7.53
N ASN A 404 -0.70 1.02 7.40
CA ASN A 404 0.70 1.11 7.03
C ASN A 404 0.93 0.52 5.63
N GLY A 405 1.68 1.23 4.80
CA GLY A 405 2.08 0.80 3.47
C GLY A 405 3.59 0.86 3.28
N ASN A 406 4.09 0.04 2.37
CA ASN A 406 5.50 0.06 1.99
C ASN A 406 5.91 1.46 1.54
N ARG A 407 7.21 1.74 1.56
CA ARG A 407 7.80 3.03 1.17
C ARG A 407 7.25 4.22 1.96
N GLY A 408 6.81 3.98 3.21
CA GLY A 408 6.43 5.02 4.14
C GLY A 408 5.04 5.63 3.93
N GLN A 409 4.06 4.83 3.54
CA GLN A 409 2.67 5.27 3.51
C GLN A 409 2.03 5.02 4.88
N TYR A 410 1.53 6.07 5.52
CA TYR A 410 0.89 5.95 6.83
C TYR A 410 -0.39 6.77 6.89
N VAL A 411 -1.45 6.17 7.44
CA VAL A 411 -2.63 6.88 7.94
C VAL A 411 -2.81 6.47 9.39
N ILE A 412 -2.53 7.38 10.30
CA ILE A 412 -2.58 7.13 11.73
C ILE A 412 -3.82 7.84 12.27
N ILE A 413 -4.61 7.12 13.04
CA ILE A 413 -5.90 7.58 13.55
C ILE A 413 -5.88 7.40 15.06
N ALA A 414 -5.98 8.51 15.80
CA ALA A 414 -6.02 8.56 17.26
C ALA A 414 -7.41 9.06 17.73
N PRO A 415 -8.41 8.16 17.90
CA PRO A 415 -9.79 8.56 18.15
C PRO A 415 -9.96 9.37 19.42
N SER A 416 -9.32 8.99 20.53
CA SER A 416 -9.40 9.73 21.81
C SER A 416 -8.80 11.14 21.77
N ARG A 417 -8.03 11.45 20.71
CA ARG A 417 -7.42 12.76 20.50
C ARG A 417 -8.06 13.53 19.36
N ASP A 418 -9.01 12.92 18.65
CA ASP A 418 -9.67 13.47 17.47
C ASP A 418 -8.68 13.90 16.38
N ILE A 419 -7.64 13.08 16.14
CA ILE A 419 -6.53 13.38 15.24
C ILE A 419 -6.36 12.29 14.18
N VAL A 420 -6.16 12.73 12.92
CA VAL A 420 -5.64 11.92 11.82
C VAL A 420 -4.32 12.49 11.34
N ILE A 421 -3.32 11.62 11.18
CA ILE A 421 -2.03 11.98 10.60
C ILE A 421 -1.84 11.15 9.33
N VAL A 422 -1.64 11.82 8.21
CA VAL A 422 -1.27 11.19 6.95
C VAL A 422 0.18 11.54 6.64
N ARG A 423 0.99 10.53 6.40
CA ARG A 423 2.32 10.70 5.80
C ARG A 423 2.40 9.88 4.52
N ARG A 424 2.79 10.54 3.44
CA ARG A 424 3.14 9.88 2.18
C ARG A 424 4.65 9.88 2.03
N GLY A 425 5.17 8.84 1.41
CA GLY A 425 6.60 8.74 1.18
C GLY A 425 6.95 7.87 -0.01
N GLU A 426 8.19 8.00 -0.46
CA GLU A 426 8.85 7.13 -1.42
C GLU A 426 10.19 6.67 -0.84
N ASP A 427 10.12 6.12 0.39
CA ASP A 427 11.30 5.63 1.11
C ASP A 427 11.97 4.52 0.30
N PRO A 428 13.28 4.65 -0.01
CA PRO A 428 14.00 3.60 -0.71
C PRO A 428 14.07 2.30 0.11
N ALA A 429 14.31 1.18 -0.56
CA ALA A 429 14.47 -0.11 0.10
C ALA A 429 15.55 -0.04 1.21
N GLY A 430 15.21 -0.52 2.40
CA GLY A 430 16.09 -0.49 3.59
C GLY A 430 16.08 0.82 4.36
N LYS A 431 15.43 1.87 3.86
CA LYS A 431 15.18 3.11 4.60
C LYS A 431 13.79 3.08 5.21
N ARG A 432 13.66 3.57 6.43
CA ARG A 432 12.38 3.52 7.16
C ARG A 432 12.15 4.81 7.91
N PHE A 433 10.97 5.34 7.76
CA PHE A 433 10.42 6.39 8.61
C PHE A 433 9.90 5.78 9.92
N ASP A 434 10.10 6.46 11.05
CA ASP A 434 9.54 6.09 12.35
C ASP A 434 8.17 6.77 12.57
N PRO A 435 7.05 6.08 12.27
CA PRO A 435 5.73 6.65 12.42
C PRO A 435 5.34 6.85 13.89
N ILE A 436 5.95 6.09 14.83
CA ILE A 436 5.62 6.20 16.26
C ILE A 436 6.22 7.47 16.84
N ALA A 437 7.52 7.73 16.57
CA ALA A 437 8.17 8.96 17.00
C ALA A 437 7.48 10.20 16.42
N PHE A 438 7.16 10.17 15.12
CA PHE A 438 6.44 11.26 14.45
C PHE A 438 5.04 11.48 15.07
N THR A 439 4.28 10.40 15.29
CA THR A 439 2.95 10.49 15.91
C THR A 439 3.03 11.13 17.29
N ARG A 440 3.99 10.71 18.11
CA ARG A 440 4.19 11.23 19.46
C ARG A 440 4.48 12.74 19.44
N ASP A 441 5.36 13.21 18.55
CA ASP A 441 5.70 14.63 18.44
C ASP A 441 4.49 15.47 17.99
N VAL A 442 3.72 14.98 16.99
CA VAL A 442 2.49 15.65 16.54
C VAL A 442 1.46 15.69 17.67
N LEU A 443 1.23 14.58 18.38
CA LEU A 443 0.27 14.54 19.49
C LEU A 443 0.70 15.43 20.65
N ALA A 444 2.00 15.51 20.95
CA ALA A 444 2.53 16.41 21.98
C ALA A 444 2.35 17.89 21.60
N ALA A 445 2.53 18.22 20.31
CA ALA A 445 2.29 19.58 19.81
C ALA A 445 0.80 20.00 19.91
N LEU A 446 -0.11 19.04 19.74
CA LEU A 446 -1.57 19.25 19.80
C LEU A 446 -2.16 18.99 21.20
N ASP A 447 -1.31 18.74 22.21
CA ASP A 447 -1.77 18.57 23.57
C ASP A 447 -2.09 19.95 24.20
N THR A 448 -3.34 20.14 24.55
CA THR A 448 -3.82 21.41 25.09
C THR A 448 -3.51 21.58 26.58
N GLY A 449 -2.84 20.60 27.20
CA GLY A 449 -2.53 20.65 28.62
C GLY A 449 -3.79 20.76 29.48
N ALA A 450 -4.87 20.10 29.10
CA ALA A 450 -6.05 20.00 29.96
C ALA A 450 -5.65 19.22 31.23
N ASN A 451 -5.29 19.96 32.27
CA ASN A 451 -5.15 19.52 33.66
C ASN A 451 -6.49 19.05 34.23
#